data_fcb4664db9f7b309177c735b3f0649cc
#
_entry.id   fcb4664db9f7b309177c735b3f0649cc
#
_cell.length_a   1.000
_cell.length_b   1.000
_cell.length_c   1.000
_cell.angle_alpha   90.00
_cell.angle_beta   90.00
_cell.angle_gamma   90.00
#
_symmetry.space_group_name_H-M   'P 1'
#
loop_
_entity.id
_entity.type
_entity.pdbx_description
1 polymer ?
#
loop_
_entity_poly.entity_id
_entity_poly.type
_entity_poly.pdbx_seq_one_letter_code
_entity_poly.pdbx_strand_id
1 'polypeptide(L)'
;AFLSGGMDSRWIVEILSKFPISIDTINFAPFGTKDQVFGKLASIALSTSHMEYPGENLSFADRLVDSINLFELSKVHHNGISRLRTIWSGDGGSVGVGHVYLTKEILDEARQSGLDCAAKKIVVSQKYHVPMKLVREKYRHIFSAIYKSIHEELNLYASLEPGRACHLFFMMNDQRRHLFSHYENIHKSRIDFFLPFFDSRMVLNILKSPVDGFLYHRFYNEVFNRFAEPIRSVPWQSYPGHIKCPFSYSENLRDQWADGWMDNNARKKEKILLCRQGFVALKKILFRKTIIHKPYLMASLLLSSTNLRSYDYFIETAIKLINIETSDIFFDGSPLT
;
A
#
# COMPACT_ATOMS: atom_id res chain seq x y z
N ALA A 1 12.91 -11.94 -8.31
CA ALA A 1 11.55 -11.70 -7.79
C ALA A 1 11.61 -11.00 -6.44
N PHE A 2 10.58 -10.23 -6.11
CA PHE A 2 10.39 -9.82 -4.71
C PHE A 2 9.92 -11.01 -3.88
N LEU A 3 10.41 -11.10 -2.64
CA LEU A 3 9.96 -12.12 -1.71
C LEU A 3 9.83 -11.51 -0.30
N SER A 4 8.60 -11.33 0.11
CA SER A 4 8.21 -10.78 1.40
C SER A 4 7.68 -11.85 2.34
N GLY A 5 7.39 -11.47 3.57
CA GLY A 5 6.67 -12.33 4.52
C GLY A 5 5.19 -12.52 4.21
N GLY A 6 4.68 -11.81 3.20
CA GLY A 6 3.30 -11.91 2.74
C GLY A 6 3.01 -13.15 1.89
N MET A 7 1.76 -13.27 1.45
CA MET A 7 1.29 -14.42 0.68
C MET A 7 1.51 -14.23 -0.83
N ASP A 8 1.40 -13.02 -1.35
CA ASP A 8 1.43 -12.70 -2.78
C ASP A 8 2.75 -13.05 -3.44
N SER A 9 3.84 -12.48 -2.94
CA SER A 9 5.19 -12.71 -3.48
C SER A 9 5.63 -14.17 -3.35
N ARG A 10 5.27 -14.81 -2.24
CA ARG A 10 5.54 -16.23 -1.99
C ARG A 10 4.85 -17.13 -3.00
N TRP A 11 3.59 -16.87 -3.32
CA TRP A 11 2.86 -17.61 -4.35
C TRP A 11 3.57 -17.55 -5.71
N ILE A 12 4.03 -16.36 -6.10
CA ILE A 12 4.76 -16.19 -7.36
C ILE A 12 6.07 -16.97 -7.34
N VAL A 13 6.88 -16.83 -6.29
CA VAL A 13 8.18 -17.52 -6.21
C VAL A 13 8.00 -19.04 -6.15
N GLU A 14 6.96 -19.52 -5.45
CA GLU A 14 6.64 -20.96 -5.43
C GLU A 14 6.29 -21.48 -6.83
N ILE A 15 5.52 -20.73 -7.62
CA ILE A 15 5.24 -21.13 -9.01
C ILE A 15 6.49 -21.07 -9.86
N LEU A 16 7.31 -20.03 -9.74
CA LEU A 16 8.56 -19.91 -10.50
C LEU A 16 9.54 -21.03 -10.17
N SER A 17 9.60 -21.50 -8.92
CA SER A 17 10.51 -22.57 -8.48
C SER A 17 10.22 -23.92 -9.14
N LYS A 18 9.06 -24.10 -9.77
CA LYS A 18 8.70 -25.30 -10.53
C LYS A 18 9.35 -25.36 -11.92
N PHE A 19 9.94 -24.27 -12.35
CA PHE A 19 10.64 -24.20 -13.63
C PHE A 19 12.15 -24.40 -13.43
N PRO A 20 12.88 -24.94 -14.42
CA PRO A 20 14.31 -25.18 -14.31
C PRO A 20 15.10 -23.87 -14.52
N ILE A 21 14.86 -22.88 -13.66
CA ILE A 21 15.49 -21.55 -13.68
C ILE A 21 16.09 -21.23 -12.31
N SER A 22 17.16 -20.47 -12.31
CA SER A 22 17.70 -19.88 -11.07
C SER A 22 16.87 -18.65 -10.71
N ILE A 23 16.44 -18.56 -9.44
CA ILE A 23 15.62 -17.46 -8.93
C ILE A 23 16.43 -16.69 -7.91
N ASP A 24 16.65 -15.42 -8.20
CA ASP A 24 17.13 -14.45 -7.23
C ASP A 24 15.93 -13.75 -6.57
N THR A 25 15.95 -13.63 -5.25
CA THR A 25 14.87 -12.97 -4.49
C THR A 25 15.41 -11.82 -3.66
N ILE A 26 14.62 -10.75 -3.56
CA ILE A 26 14.96 -9.53 -2.84
C ILE A 26 13.87 -9.21 -1.82
N ASN A 27 14.28 -8.82 -0.61
CA ASN A 27 13.41 -8.28 0.43
C ASN A 27 13.89 -6.90 0.86
N PHE A 28 12.97 -5.93 0.95
CA PHE A 28 13.26 -4.55 1.36
C PHE A 28 12.79 -4.22 2.78
N ALA A 29 12.23 -5.18 3.49
CA ALA A 29 11.70 -4.95 4.83
C ALA A 29 12.82 -4.74 5.85
N PRO A 30 12.60 -3.88 6.86
CA PRO A 30 13.54 -3.69 7.95
C PRO A 30 13.79 -4.97 8.73
N PHE A 31 15.01 -5.10 9.25
CA PHE A 31 15.40 -6.24 10.07
C PHE A 31 14.49 -6.40 11.30
N GLY A 32 14.20 -7.65 11.66
CA GLY A 32 13.35 -8.00 12.81
C GLY A 32 11.86 -7.77 12.59
N THR A 33 11.43 -7.54 11.35
CA THR A 33 10.01 -7.57 11.00
C THR A 33 9.57 -8.97 10.55
N LYS A 34 8.29 -9.28 10.70
CA LYS A 34 7.72 -10.52 10.17
C LYS A 34 7.94 -10.64 8.67
N ASP A 35 7.87 -9.53 7.97
CA ASP A 35 8.08 -9.47 6.53
C ASP A 35 9.48 -9.92 6.13
N GLN A 36 10.50 -9.42 6.80
CA GLN A 36 11.89 -9.81 6.57
C GLN A 36 12.14 -11.27 6.96
N VAL A 37 11.76 -11.68 8.18
CA VAL A 37 12.05 -13.03 8.70
C VAL A 37 11.32 -14.11 7.91
N PHE A 38 10.05 -13.90 7.61
CA PHE A 38 9.26 -14.89 6.87
C PHE A 38 9.65 -14.94 5.39
N GLY A 39 10.06 -13.81 4.80
CA GLY A 39 10.64 -13.77 3.46
C GLY A 39 11.91 -14.61 3.37
N LYS A 40 12.81 -14.46 4.36
CA LYS A 40 14.01 -15.28 4.46
C LYS A 40 13.72 -16.77 4.64
N LEU A 41 12.80 -17.13 5.52
CA LEU A 41 12.39 -18.53 5.71
C LEU A 41 11.80 -19.11 4.42
N ALA A 42 10.99 -18.34 3.70
CA ALA A 42 10.44 -18.76 2.42
C ALA A 42 11.53 -18.95 1.35
N SER A 43 12.53 -18.08 1.33
CA SER A 43 13.66 -18.22 0.39
C SER A 43 14.47 -19.49 0.61
N ILE A 44 14.69 -19.86 1.87
CA ILE A 44 15.36 -21.12 2.26
C ILE A 44 14.50 -22.32 1.81
N ALA A 45 13.20 -22.30 2.10
CA ALA A 45 12.27 -23.35 1.73
C ALA A 45 12.15 -23.55 0.22
N LEU A 46 12.33 -22.49 -0.57
CA LEU A 46 12.26 -22.51 -2.03
C LEU A 46 13.64 -22.59 -2.70
N SER A 47 14.72 -22.68 -1.91
CA SER A 47 16.11 -22.77 -2.40
C SER A 47 16.48 -21.64 -3.37
N THR A 48 16.04 -20.41 -3.08
CA THR A 48 16.37 -19.23 -3.88
C THR A 48 17.62 -18.54 -3.36
N SER A 49 18.35 -17.84 -4.25
CA SER A 49 19.39 -16.88 -3.84
C SER A 49 18.70 -15.62 -3.30
N HIS A 50 18.87 -15.29 -2.02
CA HIS A 50 18.12 -14.25 -1.34
C HIS A 50 18.99 -13.09 -0.86
N MET A 51 18.55 -11.89 -1.16
CA MET A 51 19.15 -10.64 -0.68
C MET A 51 18.17 -9.86 0.19
N GLU A 52 18.65 -9.47 1.36
CA GLU A 52 17.95 -8.55 2.26
C GLU A 52 18.54 -7.15 2.08
N TYR A 53 17.74 -6.18 1.64
CA TYR A 53 18.17 -4.81 1.36
C TYR A 53 17.24 -3.78 2.02
N PRO A 54 17.39 -3.50 3.32
CA PRO A 54 16.47 -2.65 4.09
C PRO A 54 16.57 -1.14 3.78
N GLY A 55 17.41 -0.70 2.88
CA GLY A 55 17.69 0.67 2.41
C GLY A 55 16.74 1.80 2.87
N GLU A 56 16.90 2.27 4.12
CA GLU A 56 15.89 3.08 4.82
C GLU A 56 15.71 4.51 4.28
N ASN A 57 16.69 5.05 3.55
CA ASN A 57 16.71 6.46 3.13
C ASN A 57 16.59 6.67 1.61
N LEU A 58 16.35 5.61 0.86
CA LEU A 58 16.29 5.67 -0.60
C LEU A 58 14.85 5.54 -1.10
N SER A 59 14.56 6.13 -2.26
CA SER A 59 13.31 5.86 -2.96
C SER A 59 13.18 4.36 -3.31
N PHE A 60 11.97 3.88 -3.57
CA PHE A 60 11.78 2.49 -3.99
C PHE A 60 12.58 2.17 -5.27
N ALA A 61 12.59 3.08 -6.24
CA ALA A 61 13.31 2.90 -7.49
C ALA A 61 14.83 2.81 -7.25
N ASP A 62 15.40 3.67 -6.41
CA ASP A 62 16.83 3.67 -6.10
C ASP A 62 17.22 2.38 -5.38
N ARG A 63 16.46 1.97 -4.36
CA ARG A 63 16.69 0.69 -3.65
C ARG A 63 16.69 -0.51 -4.60
N LEU A 64 15.75 -0.52 -5.54
CA LEU A 64 15.65 -1.60 -6.51
C LEU A 64 16.86 -1.65 -7.43
N VAL A 65 17.25 -0.51 -7.99
CA VAL A 65 18.42 -0.41 -8.87
C VAL A 65 19.70 -0.83 -8.15
N ASP A 66 19.89 -0.34 -6.93
CA ASP A 66 21.08 -0.67 -6.13
C ASP A 66 21.13 -2.16 -5.77
N SER A 67 20.00 -2.73 -5.34
CA SER A 67 19.95 -4.15 -5.01
C SER A 67 20.23 -5.06 -6.22
N ILE A 68 19.73 -4.69 -7.41
CA ILE A 68 20.01 -5.43 -8.63
C ILE A 68 21.50 -5.33 -9.00
N ASN A 69 22.09 -4.13 -8.90
CA ASN A 69 23.51 -3.94 -9.15
C ASN A 69 24.37 -4.78 -8.20
N LEU A 70 23.99 -4.89 -6.92
CA LEU A 70 24.67 -5.74 -5.95
C LEU A 70 24.58 -7.23 -6.32
N PHE A 71 23.41 -7.71 -6.80
CA PHE A 71 23.31 -9.07 -7.32
C PHE A 71 24.21 -9.32 -8.52
N GLU A 72 24.31 -8.37 -9.44
CA GLU A 72 25.17 -8.51 -10.63
C GLU A 72 26.63 -8.49 -10.26
N LEU A 73 27.04 -7.66 -9.30
CA LEU A 73 28.41 -7.62 -8.79
C LEU A 73 28.81 -8.91 -8.05
N SER A 74 27.87 -9.54 -7.37
CA SER A 74 28.10 -10.82 -6.67
C SER A 74 28.25 -12.00 -7.63
N LYS A 75 27.68 -11.92 -8.82
CA LYS A 75 27.79 -12.94 -9.89
C LYS A 75 28.88 -12.53 -10.87
N VAL A 76 30.15 -12.62 -10.46
CA VAL A 76 31.32 -12.35 -11.32
C VAL A 76 31.26 -13.25 -12.55
N HIS A 77 31.20 -12.63 -13.71
CA HIS A 77 31.27 -13.09 -15.09
C HIS A 77 29.97 -13.08 -15.89
N HIS A 78 29.70 -11.95 -16.54
CA HIS A 78 29.17 -12.00 -17.91
C HIS A 78 29.52 -10.72 -18.67
N ASN A 79 30.16 -10.95 -19.81
CA ASN A 79 30.58 -9.94 -20.76
C ASN A 79 29.50 -8.88 -21.05
N GLY A 80 29.73 -7.67 -20.62
CA GLY A 80 29.47 -6.36 -21.23
C GLY A 80 28.13 -6.00 -21.88
N ILE A 81 27.15 -6.88 -21.99
CA ILE A 81 25.82 -6.53 -22.54
C ILE A 81 24.83 -6.38 -21.41
N SER A 82 24.41 -5.14 -21.17
CA SER A 82 23.33 -4.83 -20.24
C SER A 82 22.04 -5.51 -20.71
N ARG A 83 21.73 -6.69 -20.17
CA ARG A 83 20.50 -7.42 -20.44
C ARG A 83 19.32 -6.70 -19.78
N LEU A 84 18.15 -6.77 -20.44
CA LEU A 84 16.89 -6.42 -19.83
C LEU A 84 16.69 -7.28 -18.57
N ARG A 85 16.39 -6.65 -17.45
CA ARG A 85 16.22 -7.31 -16.15
C ARG A 85 14.75 -7.54 -15.91
N THR A 86 14.37 -8.78 -15.72
CA THR A 86 12.98 -9.16 -15.45
C THR A 86 12.75 -9.32 -13.96
N ILE A 87 11.79 -8.58 -13.42
CA ILE A 87 11.39 -8.65 -12.01
C ILE A 87 9.94 -9.09 -11.89
N TRP A 88 9.71 -10.08 -11.05
CA TRP A 88 8.39 -10.59 -10.72
C TRP A 88 7.96 -10.04 -9.38
N SER A 89 6.78 -9.43 -9.33
CA SER A 89 6.22 -8.81 -8.12
C SER A 89 4.87 -9.38 -7.76
N GLY A 90 4.63 -9.54 -6.45
CA GLY A 90 3.36 -9.91 -5.86
C GLY A 90 2.34 -8.76 -5.78
N ASP A 91 2.70 -7.59 -6.30
CA ASP A 91 1.83 -6.41 -6.27
C ASP A 91 0.49 -6.67 -6.97
N GLY A 92 -0.56 -6.15 -6.37
CA GLY A 92 -1.93 -6.38 -6.80
C GLY A 92 -2.59 -7.63 -6.19
N GLY A 93 -1.82 -8.57 -5.65
CA GLY A 93 -2.34 -9.79 -5.08
C GLY A 93 -3.22 -9.55 -3.85
N SER A 94 -2.76 -8.76 -2.91
CA SER A 94 -3.49 -8.47 -1.67
C SER A 94 -4.84 -7.79 -1.92
N VAL A 95 -4.95 -6.94 -2.93
CA VAL A 95 -6.22 -6.28 -3.30
C VAL A 95 -7.02 -7.14 -4.29
N GLY A 96 -6.37 -7.65 -5.34
CA GLY A 96 -7.02 -8.42 -6.40
C GLY A 96 -7.53 -9.79 -5.95
N VAL A 97 -6.74 -10.51 -5.19
CA VAL A 97 -7.05 -11.87 -4.71
C VAL A 97 -7.38 -11.87 -3.21
N GLY A 98 -6.62 -11.14 -2.41
CA GLY A 98 -6.79 -11.08 -0.95
C GLY A 98 -7.97 -10.24 -0.48
N HIS A 99 -8.49 -9.34 -1.33
CA HIS A 99 -9.61 -8.44 -1.03
C HIS A 99 -9.42 -7.67 0.28
N VAL A 100 -8.18 -7.23 0.59
CA VAL A 100 -7.80 -6.66 1.90
C VAL A 100 -8.62 -5.42 2.29
N TYR A 101 -9.11 -4.65 1.32
CA TYR A 101 -9.91 -3.45 1.57
C TYR A 101 -11.41 -3.70 1.49
N LEU A 102 -11.84 -4.84 0.96
CA LEU A 102 -13.24 -5.21 0.86
C LEU A 102 -13.66 -5.98 2.11
N THR A 103 -14.34 -5.31 3.01
CA THR A 103 -14.88 -5.93 4.23
C THR A 103 -16.29 -6.45 4.00
N LYS A 104 -16.73 -7.35 4.88
CA LYS A 104 -18.11 -7.85 4.83
C LYS A 104 -19.13 -6.71 4.98
N GLU A 105 -18.82 -5.70 5.79
CA GLU A 105 -19.70 -4.54 6.00
C GLU A 105 -19.86 -3.70 4.72
N ILE A 106 -18.78 -3.53 3.91
CA ILE A 106 -18.87 -2.84 2.61
C ILE A 106 -19.68 -3.69 1.64
N LEU A 107 -19.43 -4.99 1.61
CA LEU A 107 -20.13 -5.93 0.73
C LEU A 107 -21.64 -5.99 1.02
N ASP A 108 -22.00 -6.12 2.29
CA ASP A 108 -23.40 -6.17 2.72
C ASP A 108 -24.10 -4.84 2.41
N GLU A 109 -23.44 -3.69 2.67
CA GLU A 109 -23.98 -2.38 2.35
C GLU A 109 -24.22 -2.20 0.84
N ALA A 110 -23.25 -2.62 0.02
CA ALA A 110 -23.38 -2.56 -1.44
C ALA A 110 -24.57 -3.37 -1.96
N ARG A 111 -24.80 -4.56 -1.39
CA ARG A 111 -25.88 -5.47 -1.78
C ARG A 111 -27.26 -5.03 -1.29
N GLN A 112 -27.34 -4.47 -0.08
CA GLN A 112 -28.61 -4.15 0.58
C GLN A 112 -29.06 -2.73 0.29
N SER A 113 -28.12 -1.78 0.26
CA SER A 113 -28.41 -0.33 0.20
C SER A 113 -27.90 0.32 -1.10
N GLY A 114 -27.17 -0.43 -1.95
CA GLY A 114 -26.66 0.02 -3.22
C GLY A 114 -25.32 0.75 -3.18
N LEU A 115 -24.79 1.10 -4.36
CA LEU A 115 -23.43 1.61 -4.53
C LEU A 115 -23.22 3.00 -3.92
N ASP A 116 -24.24 3.84 -3.79
CA ASP A 116 -24.12 5.14 -3.11
C ASP A 116 -23.81 4.97 -1.61
N CYS A 117 -24.52 4.05 -0.96
CA CYS A 117 -24.27 3.74 0.46
C CYS A 117 -22.91 3.04 0.64
N ALA A 118 -22.53 2.14 -0.29
CA ALA A 118 -21.20 1.54 -0.31
C ALA A 118 -20.10 2.60 -0.44
N ALA A 119 -20.25 3.62 -1.29
CA ALA A 119 -19.30 4.72 -1.41
C ALA A 119 -19.06 5.43 -0.08
N LYS A 120 -20.12 5.74 0.65
CA LYS A 120 -20.05 6.35 1.99
C LYS A 120 -19.32 5.43 2.98
N LYS A 121 -19.64 4.14 2.95
CA LYS A 121 -19.01 3.13 3.81
C LYS A 121 -17.52 2.99 3.51
N ILE A 122 -17.12 2.99 2.24
CA ILE A 122 -15.72 2.95 1.81
C ILE A 122 -14.94 4.14 2.39
N VAL A 123 -15.44 5.37 2.25
CA VAL A 123 -14.77 6.57 2.80
C VAL A 123 -14.55 6.45 4.30
N VAL A 124 -15.54 5.97 5.03
CA VAL A 124 -15.44 5.82 6.49
C VAL A 124 -14.47 4.71 6.88
N SER A 125 -14.56 3.54 6.25
CA SER A 125 -13.76 2.36 6.61
C SER A 125 -12.28 2.56 6.31
N GLN A 126 -11.96 3.21 5.21
CA GLN A 126 -10.56 3.42 4.79
C GLN A 126 -9.86 4.57 5.52
N LYS A 127 -10.57 5.35 6.33
CA LYS A 127 -10.04 6.52 7.05
C LYS A 127 -9.36 7.57 6.13
N TYR A 128 -9.61 7.52 4.83
CA TYR A 128 -9.03 8.45 3.83
C TYR A 128 -9.75 9.79 3.75
N HIS A 129 -10.56 10.10 4.72
CA HIS A 129 -11.26 11.37 4.73
C HIS A 129 -10.37 12.46 5.36
N VAL A 130 -10.30 13.59 4.71
CA VAL A 130 -9.74 14.79 5.32
C VAL A 130 -10.55 15.10 6.58
N PRO A 131 -9.92 15.27 7.76
CA PRO A 131 -10.64 15.52 8.97
C PRO A 131 -11.49 16.79 8.84
N MET A 132 -12.81 16.67 8.99
CA MET A 132 -13.74 17.80 8.78
C MET A 132 -13.40 19.06 9.60
N LYS A 133 -12.84 18.87 10.80
CA LYS A 133 -12.40 19.98 11.67
C LYS A 133 -11.20 20.74 11.12
N LEU A 134 -10.41 20.12 10.22
CA LEU A 134 -9.27 20.77 9.58
C LEU A 134 -9.73 21.80 8.54
N VAL A 135 -10.92 21.65 7.98
CA VAL A 135 -11.46 22.48 6.93
C VAL A 135 -12.50 23.45 7.50
N ARG A 136 -12.44 24.73 7.09
CA ARG A 136 -13.41 25.75 7.50
C ARG A 136 -14.82 25.34 7.07
N GLU A 137 -15.79 25.63 7.90
CA GLU A 137 -17.17 25.18 7.75
C GLU A 137 -17.78 25.46 6.38
N LYS A 138 -17.56 26.66 5.86
CA LYS A 138 -18.08 27.05 4.54
C LYS A 138 -17.56 26.25 3.36
N TYR A 139 -16.45 25.50 3.53
CA TYR A 139 -15.86 24.65 2.49
C TYR A 139 -16.10 23.16 2.72
N ARG A 140 -16.88 22.79 3.75
CA ARG A 140 -17.14 21.37 4.06
C ARG A 140 -17.97 20.65 3.00
N HIS A 141 -18.67 21.38 2.14
CA HIS A 141 -19.37 20.80 0.99
C HIS A 141 -18.43 20.02 0.05
N ILE A 142 -17.13 20.36 0.02
CA ILE A 142 -16.12 19.62 -0.77
C ILE A 142 -16.09 18.14 -0.39
N PHE A 143 -16.45 17.79 0.85
CA PHE A 143 -16.48 16.37 1.26
C PHE A 143 -17.56 15.57 0.55
N SER A 144 -18.64 16.21 0.11
CA SER A 144 -19.67 15.53 -0.70
C SER A 144 -19.09 15.12 -2.07
N ALA A 145 -18.13 15.87 -2.62
CA ALA A 145 -17.49 15.55 -3.87
C ALA A 145 -16.68 14.24 -3.80
N ILE A 146 -16.11 13.91 -2.64
CA ILE A 146 -15.39 12.64 -2.44
C ILE A 146 -16.34 11.46 -2.61
N TYR A 147 -17.50 11.51 -1.94
CA TYR A 147 -18.51 10.46 -2.06
C TYR A 147 -19.02 10.33 -3.48
N LYS A 148 -19.32 11.49 -4.13
CA LYS A 148 -19.78 11.54 -5.50
C LYS A 148 -18.75 10.91 -6.46
N SER A 149 -17.50 11.27 -6.33
CA SER A 149 -16.41 10.72 -7.15
C SER A 149 -16.27 9.22 -6.98
N ILE A 150 -16.32 8.69 -5.74
CA ILE A 150 -16.26 7.24 -5.49
C ILE A 150 -17.51 6.55 -6.06
N HIS A 151 -18.69 7.14 -5.90
CA HIS A 151 -19.92 6.61 -6.46
C HIS A 151 -19.89 6.57 -8.00
N GLU A 152 -19.40 7.62 -8.63
CA GLU A 152 -19.20 7.67 -10.09
C GLU A 152 -18.28 6.57 -10.59
N GLU A 153 -17.15 6.33 -9.89
CA GLU A 153 -16.24 5.24 -10.22
C GLU A 153 -16.86 3.85 -9.99
N LEU A 154 -17.61 3.66 -8.91
CA LEU A 154 -18.33 2.42 -8.66
C LEU A 154 -19.37 2.14 -9.74
N ASN A 155 -20.05 3.17 -10.25
CA ASN A 155 -21.04 3.06 -11.28
C ASN A 155 -20.50 2.60 -12.64
N LEU A 156 -19.19 2.76 -12.89
CA LEU A 156 -18.54 2.16 -14.06
C LEU A 156 -18.69 0.63 -14.09
N TYR A 157 -18.91 0.03 -12.94
CA TYR A 157 -19.03 -1.42 -12.74
C TYR A 157 -20.43 -1.84 -12.29
N ALA A 158 -21.43 -0.97 -12.43
CA ALA A 158 -22.80 -1.22 -11.91
C ALA A 158 -23.52 -2.40 -12.59
N SER A 159 -23.04 -2.87 -13.76
CA SER A 159 -23.54 -4.07 -14.41
C SER A 159 -23.08 -5.37 -13.77
N LEU A 160 -22.13 -5.31 -12.85
CA LEU A 160 -21.62 -6.47 -12.11
C LEU A 160 -22.37 -6.63 -10.78
N GLU A 161 -22.13 -7.76 -10.12
CA GLU A 161 -22.55 -7.95 -8.73
C GLU A 161 -21.94 -6.83 -7.86
N PRO A 162 -22.74 -6.20 -6.95
CA PRO A 162 -22.29 -5.00 -6.24
C PRO A 162 -20.96 -5.14 -5.47
N GLY A 163 -20.69 -6.31 -4.90
CA GLY A 163 -19.41 -6.58 -4.25
C GLY A 163 -18.25 -6.62 -5.26
N ARG A 164 -18.49 -7.06 -6.49
CA ARG A 164 -17.50 -7.01 -7.57
C ARG A 164 -17.25 -5.59 -8.05
N ALA A 165 -18.25 -4.74 -8.06
CA ALA A 165 -18.05 -3.32 -8.32
C ALA A 165 -17.12 -2.68 -7.27
N CYS A 166 -17.34 -2.95 -5.99
CA CYS A 166 -16.45 -2.50 -4.91
C CYS A 166 -15.03 -3.09 -5.03
N HIS A 167 -14.89 -4.36 -5.36
CA HIS A 167 -13.59 -5.01 -5.57
C HIS A 167 -12.82 -4.35 -6.70
N LEU A 168 -13.45 -4.14 -7.87
CA LEU A 168 -12.80 -3.47 -9.01
C LEU A 168 -12.44 -2.02 -8.70
N PHE A 169 -13.27 -1.31 -7.94
CA PHE A 169 -12.94 0.03 -7.47
C PHE A 169 -11.60 0.03 -6.70
N PHE A 170 -11.39 -0.88 -5.75
CA PHE A 170 -10.13 -0.97 -5.03
C PHE A 170 -8.96 -1.34 -5.93
N MET A 171 -9.12 -2.29 -6.85
CA MET A 171 -8.07 -2.65 -7.80
C MET A 171 -7.67 -1.48 -8.71
N MET A 172 -8.66 -0.80 -9.29
CA MET A 172 -8.41 0.18 -10.35
C MET A 172 -8.11 1.58 -9.80
N ASN A 173 -8.58 1.92 -8.62
CA ASN A 173 -8.38 3.25 -8.04
C ASN A 173 -7.33 3.30 -6.94
N ASP A 174 -7.31 2.33 -6.02
CA ASP A 174 -6.32 2.30 -4.96
C ASP A 174 -5.01 1.64 -5.43
N GLN A 175 -5.06 0.37 -5.77
CA GLN A 175 -3.87 -0.41 -6.09
C GLN A 175 -3.15 0.10 -7.33
N ARG A 176 -3.86 0.40 -8.41
CA ARG A 176 -3.25 0.93 -9.63
C ARG A 176 -2.53 2.26 -9.39
N ARG A 177 -3.13 3.17 -8.63
CA ARG A 177 -2.51 4.47 -8.30
C ARG A 177 -1.27 4.30 -7.42
N HIS A 178 -1.35 3.39 -6.46
CA HIS A 178 -0.21 3.05 -5.62
C HIS A 178 0.96 2.54 -6.46
N LEU A 179 0.72 1.58 -7.35
CA LEU A 179 1.73 1.03 -8.23
C LEU A 179 2.32 2.06 -9.19
N PHE A 180 1.50 2.97 -9.72
CA PHE A 180 1.99 4.01 -10.60
C PHE A 180 3.08 4.87 -9.92
N SER A 181 2.87 5.27 -8.68
CA SER A 181 3.87 6.06 -7.93
C SER A 181 5.16 5.30 -7.64
N HIS A 182 5.11 3.97 -7.52
CA HIS A 182 6.29 3.14 -7.29
C HIS A 182 7.09 2.87 -8.55
N TYR A 183 6.41 2.67 -9.69
CA TYR A 183 7.04 2.21 -10.93
C TYR A 183 7.22 3.31 -11.97
N GLU A 184 6.84 4.54 -11.67
CA GLU A 184 7.06 5.67 -12.56
C GLU A 184 8.55 5.81 -12.90
N ASN A 185 8.85 5.90 -14.20
CA ASN A 185 10.21 6.04 -14.73
C ASN A 185 11.17 4.86 -14.52
N ILE A 186 10.74 3.74 -13.96
CA ILE A 186 11.61 2.60 -13.69
C ILE A 186 12.19 1.98 -14.97
N HIS A 187 11.49 2.14 -16.11
CA HIS A 187 11.97 1.70 -17.42
C HIS A 187 13.32 2.31 -17.82
N LYS A 188 13.67 3.48 -17.29
CA LYS A 188 14.97 4.12 -17.49
C LYS A 188 16.14 3.24 -16.99
N SER A 189 15.87 2.36 -16.05
CA SER A 189 16.83 1.41 -15.48
C SER A 189 16.86 0.07 -16.21
N ARG A 190 16.17 -0.05 -17.37
CA ARG A 190 16.04 -1.29 -18.15
C ARG A 190 15.50 -2.46 -17.33
N ILE A 191 14.46 -2.18 -16.56
CA ILE A 191 13.77 -3.16 -15.73
C ILE A 191 12.38 -3.38 -16.31
N ASP A 192 12.05 -4.65 -16.56
CA ASP A 192 10.71 -5.12 -16.91
C ASP A 192 10.05 -5.71 -15.68
N PHE A 193 8.85 -5.22 -15.35
CA PHE A 193 8.04 -5.79 -14.28
C PHE A 193 6.99 -6.74 -14.80
N PHE A 194 6.95 -7.92 -14.21
CA PHE A 194 5.85 -8.84 -14.35
C PHE A 194 4.97 -8.78 -13.11
N LEU A 195 3.70 -8.45 -13.33
CA LEU A 195 2.66 -8.31 -12.31
C LEU A 195 1.57 -9.37 -12.54
N PRO A 196 1.77 -10.64 -12.16
CA PRO A 196 0.86 -11.73 -12.51
C PRO A 196 -0.56 -11.53 -12.02
N PHE A 197 -0.76 -10.82 -10.89
CA PHE A 197 -2.08 -10.52 -10.34
C PHE A 197 -2.88 -9.49 -11.17
N PHE A 198 -2.21 -8.81 -12.12
CA PHE A 198 -2.85 -7.96 -13.13
C PHE A 198 -2.95 -8.63 -14.51
N ASP A 199 -2.53 -9.90 -14.66
CA ASP A 199 -2.80 -10.64 -15.89
C ASP A 199 -4.30 -10.73 -16.13
N SER A 200 -4.74 -10.40 -17.35
CA SER A 200 -6.16 -10.32 -17.69
C SER A 200 -6.90 -11.64 -17.47
N ARG A 201 -6.26 -12.77 -17.71
CA ARG A 201 -6.84 -14.11 -17.51
C ARG A 201 -7.03 -14.39 -16.02
N MET A 202 -6.05 -13.99 -15.19
CA MET A 202 -6.14 -14.10 -13.73
C MET A 202 -7.29 -13.24 -13.21
N VAL A 203 -7.35 -11.98 -13.60
CA VAL A 203 -8.42 -11.05 -13.22
C VAL A 203 -9.80 -11.56 -13.65
N LEU A 204 -9.95 -12.00 -14.89
CA LEU A 204 -11.22 -12.54 -15.40
C LEU A 204 -11.68 -13.79 -14.62
N ASN A 205 -10.76 -14.67 -14.21
CA ASN A 205 -11.10 -15.84 -13.40
C ASN A 205 -11.57 -15.44 -12.00
N ILE A 206 -10.93 -14.45 -11.39
CA ILE A 206 -11.33 -13.90 -10.09
C ILE A 206 -12.73 -13.28 -10.19
N LEU A 207 -12.98 -12.48 -11.24
CA LEU A 207 -14.27 -11.83 -11.45
C LEU A 207 -15.43 -12.81 -11.65
N LYS A 208 -15.18 -13.99 -12.21
CA LYS A 208 -16.18 -15.06 -12.39
C LYS A 208 -16.48 -15.83 -11.11
N SER A 209 -15.64 -15.73 -10.11
CA SER A 209 -15.78 -16.48 -8.84
C SER A 209 -16.62 -15.69 -7.83
N PRO A 210 -17.32 -16.31 -6.88
CA PRO A 210 -18.06 -15.62 -5.83
C PRO A 210 -17.14 -14.76 -4.95
N VAL A 211 -17.50 -13.48 -4.74
CA VAL A 211 -16.65 -12.53 -3.99
C VAL A 211 -16.42 -12.95 -2.55
N ASP A 212 -17.42 -13.59 -1.91
CA ASP A 212 -17.36 -14.02 -0.51
C ASP A 212 -16.24 -15.04 -0.24
N GLY A 213 -15.88 -15.83 -1.24
CA GLY A 213 -14.79 -16.82 -1.15
C GLY A 213 -13.40 -16.18 -0.98
N PHE A 214 -13.27 -14.93 -1.31
CA PHE A 214 -11.99 -14.21 -1.23
C PHE A 214 -11.82 -13.41 0.06
N LEU A 215 -12.93 -13.04 0.73
CA LEU A 215 -12.88 -12.25 1.95
C LEU A 215 -11.99 -12.91 3.02
N TYR A 216 -11.28 -12.07 3.77
CA TYR A 216 -10.42 -12.49 4.89
C TYR A 216 -9.30 -13.47 4.50
N HIS A 217 -8.82 -13.41 3.25
CA HIS A 217 -7.82 -14.30 2.69
C HIS A 217 -8.22 -15.78 2.62
N ARG A 218 -9.52 -16.10 2.57
CA ARG A 218 -9.97 -17.50 2.48
C ARG A 218 -9.37 -18.21 1.28
N PHE A 219 -9.46 -17.61 0.10
CA PHE A 219 -8.90 -18.20 -1.12
C PHE A 219 -7.39 -18.39 -1.03
N TYR A 220 -6.66 -17.44 -0.46
CA TYR A 220 -5.22 -17.60 -0.26
C TYR A 220 -4.89 -18.80 0.62
N ASN A 221 -5.61 -19.00 1.72
CA ASN A 221 -5.38 -20.16 2.59
C ASN A 221 -5.63 -21.48 1.84
N GLU A 222 -6.65 -21.54 0.99
CA GLU A 222 -6.89 -22.73 0.15
C GLU A 222 -5.74 -22.97 -0.85
N VAL A 223 -5.20 -21.92 -1.45
CA VAL A 223 -4.04 -22.03 -2.35
C VAL A 223 -2.81 -22.50 -1.59
N PHE A 224 -2.53 -21.93 -0.41
CA PHE A 224 -1.36 -22.28 0.40
C PHE A 224 -1.41 -23.70 0.93
N ASN A 225 -2.60 -24.21 1.25
CA ASN A 225 -2.79 -25.61 1.66
C ASN A 225 -2.41 -26.61 0.56
N ARG A 226 -2.31 -26.15 -0.70
CA ARG A 226 -1.90 -26.98 -1.86
C ARG A 226 -0.41 -26.88 -2.18
N PHE A 227 0.32 -26.04 -1.49
CA PHE A 227 1.77 -25.97 -1.68
C PHE A 227 2.46 -27.22 -1.13
N ALA A 228 3.59 -27.57 -1.74
CA ALA A 228 4.43 -28.64 -1.24
C ALA A 228 5.21 -28.21 0.01
N GLU A 229 5.68 -29.18 0.80
CA GLU A 229 6.67 -28.90 1.83
C GLU A 229 8.05 -28.63 1.18
N PRO A 230 8.91 -27.77 1.80
CA PRO A 230 8.71 -27.17 3.11
C PRO A 230 7.98 -25.79 3.09
N ILE A 231 7.66 -25.23 1.91
CA ILE A 231 7.09 -23.87 1.82
C ILE A 231 5.74 -23.73 2.50
N ARG A 232 4.94 -24.81 2.51
CA ARG A 232 3.61 -24.81 3.16
C ARG A 232 3.69 -24.53 4.65
N SER A 233 4.75 -24.97 5.31
CA SER A 233 4.96 -24.81 6.76
C SER A 233 5.63 -23.48 7.14
N VAL A 234 6.01 -22.65 6.20
CA VAL A 234 6.62 -21.35 6.50
C VAL A 234 5.56 -20.34 6.97
N PRO A 235 5.73 -19.70 8.15
CA PRO A 235 4.79 -18.70 8.62
C PRO A 235 4.64 -17.52 7.64
N TRP A 236 3.46 -16.89 7.64
CA TRP A 236 3.20 -15.70 6.84
C TRP A 236 2.61 -14.57 7.70
N GLN A 237 2.77 -13.35 7.22
CA GLN A 237 2.20 -12.17 7.86
C GLN A 237 0.71 -12.05 7.51
N SER A 238 -0.15 -12.14 8.52
CA SER A 238 -1.59 -12.00 8.36
C SER A 238 -2.03 -10.55 8.52
N TYR A 239 -2.95 -10.09 7.69
CA TYR A 239 -3.58 -8.78 7.86
C TYR A 239 -4.47 -8.74 9.11
N PRO A 240 -4.60 -7.58 9.79
CA PRO A 240 -5.54 -7.42 10.90
C PRO A 240 -6.97 -7.78 10.48
N GLY A 241 -7.64 -8.60 11.27
CA GLY A 241 -9.02 -9.06 10.98
C GLY A 241 -9.15 -10.19 9.96
N HIS A 242 -8.04 -10.61 9.34
CA HIS A 242 -8.01 -11.74 8.40
C HIS A 242 -7.64 -13.06 9.10
N ILE A 243 -7.69 -14.17 8.35
CA ILE A 243 -7.30 -15.48 8.86
C ILE A 243 -5.86 -15.43 9.34
N LYS A 244 -5.66 -15.80 10.60
CA LYS A 244 -4.34 -15.81 11.22
C LYS A 244 -3.50 -16.97 10.69
N CYS A 245 -2.20 -16.73 10.56
CA CYS A 245 -1.24 -17.80 10.30
C CYS A 245 -1.32 -18.87 11.42
N PRO A 246 -1.49 -20.15 11.09
CA PRO A 246 -1.61 -21.22 12.10
C PRO A 246 -0.25 -21.64 12.68
N PHE A 247 0.86 -21.22 12.07
CA PHE A 247 2.19 -21.62 12.51
C PHE A 247 2.71 -20.70 13.61
N SER A 248 3.40 -21.28 14.59
CA SER A 248 4.05 -20.52 15.65
C SER A 248 5.29 -19.78 15.11
N TYR A 249 5.49 -18.59 15.62
CA TYR A 249 6.67 -17.75 15.35
C TYR A 249 6.99 -16.90 16.57
N SER A 250 8.16 -16.30 16.59
CA SER A 250 8.58 -15.44 17.73
C SER A 250 7.64 -14.24 17.88
N GLU A 251 7.12 -14.02 19.08
CA GLU A 251 6.26 -12.88 19.43
C GLU A 251 6.99 -11.53 19.36
N ASN A 252 8.31 -11.55 19.38
CA ASN A 252 9.13 -10.35 19.32
C ASN A 252 9.21 -9.75 17.89
N LEU A 253 8.71 -10.44 16.87
CA LEU A 253 8.69 -9.96 15.50
C LEU A 253 7.63 -8.88 15.31
N ARG A 254 8.03 -7.75 14.75
CA ARG A 254 7.14 -6.62 14.48
C ARG A 254 6.35 -6.84 13.19
N ASP A 255 5.10 -6.38 13.19
CA ASP A 255 4.31 -6.33 11.97
C ASP A 255 4.82 -5.21 11.05
N GLN A 256 4.69 -5.38 9.74
CA GLN A 256 5.08 -4.40 8.73
C GLN A 256 4.35 -3.07 8.90
N TRP A 257 3.11 -3.11 9.35
CA TRP A 257 2.25 -1.93 9.58
C TRP A 257 2.14 -1.53 11.06
N ALA A 258 2.92 -2.19 11.94
CA ALA A 258 2.94 -1.78 13.32
C ALA A 258 3.54 -0.38 13.43
N ASP A 259 2.86 0.50 14.16
CA ASP A 259 3.32 1.85 14.48
C ASP A 259 4.65 1.85 15.26
N GLY A 260 5.68 1.18 14.82
CA GLY A 260 6.86 0.91 15.64
C GLY A 260 8.11 0.49 14.86
N TRP A 261 8.16 0.78 13.58
CA TRP A 261 9.35 0.57 12.77
C TRP A 261 10.57 1.31 13.32
N MET A 262 10.32 2.51 13.77
CA MET A 262 11.34 3.35 14.33
C MET A 262 11.47 3.10 15.82
N ASP A 263 12.69 3.12 16.31
CA ASP A 263 12.90 3.22 17.73
C ASP A 263 12.21 4.50 18.27
N ASN A 264 12.00 4.57 19.56
CA ASN A 264 11.32 5.72 20.18
C ASN A 264 12.02 7.05 19.87
N ASN A 265 13.33 7.05 19.63
CA ASN A 265 14.10 8.25 19.31
C ASN A 265 13.90 8.68 17.85
N ALA A 266 13.88 7.72 16.91
CA ALA A 266 13.59 8.00 15.50
C ALA A 266 12.15 8.52 15.35
N ARG A 267 11.18 7.89 15.99
CA ARG A 267 9.78 8.35 16.03
C ARG A 267 9.63 9.76 16.61
N LYS A 268 10.35 10.06 17.67
CA LYS A 268 10.36 11.40 18.26
C LYS A 268 10.95 12.43 17.30
N LYS A 269 12.05 12.09 16.60
CA LYS A 269 12.68 12.96 15.60
C LYS A 269 11.73 13.21 14.42
N GLU A 270 11.08 12.19 13.90
CA GLU A 270 10.11 12.29 12.80
C GLU A 270 8.93 13.18 13.19
N LYS A 271 8.37 12.97 14.38
CA LYS A 271 7.29 13.82 14.90
C LYS A 271 7.71 15.28 15.06
N ILE A 272 8.92 15.54 15.54
CA ILE A 272 9.46 16.90 15.63
C ILE A 272 9.60 17.50 14.22
N LEU A 273 10.10 16.74 13.25
CA LEU A 273 10.23 17.18 11.87
C LEU A 273 8.86 17.51 11.27
N LEU A 274 7.88 16.62 11.44
CA LEU A 274 6.50 16.82 10.99
C LEU A 274 5.88 18.09 11.60
N CYS A 275 6.04 18.29 12.90
CA CYS A 275 5.55 19.52 13.55
C CYS A 275 6.25 20.77 13.01
N ARG A 276 7.57 20.73 12.78
CA ARG A 276 8.31 21.85 12.14
C ARG A 276 7.77 22.16 10.75
N GLN A 277 7.58 21.13 9.91
CA GLN A 277 6.99 21.29 8.57
C GLN A 277 5.58 21.87 8.65
N GLY A 278 4.78 21.43 9.62
CA GLY A 278 3.44 21.94 9.87
C GLY A 278 3.45 23.43 10.26
N PHE A 279 4.36 23.88 11.11
CA PHE A 279 4.50 25.30 11.46
C PHE A 279 4.98 26.13 10.26
N VAL A 280 5.88 25.62 9.44
CA VAL A 280 6.30 26.27 8.19
C VAL A 280 5.12 26.40 7.22
N ALA A 281 4.35 25.35 7.05
CA ALA A 281 3.15 25.38 6.22
C ALA A 281 2.10 26.36 6.75
N LEU A 282 1.83 26.36 8.05
CA LEU A 282 0.92 27.32 8.69
C LEU A 282 1.37 28.77 8.45
N LYS A 283 2.67 29.05 8.54
CA LYS A 283 3.22 30.39 8.28
C LYS A 283 2.94 30.85 6.86
N LYS A 284 3.02 29.97 5.84
CA LYS A 284 2.70 30.29 4.44
C LYS A 284 1.27 30.81 4.26
N ILE A 285 0.32 30.31 5.05
CA ILE A 285 -1.11 30.65 4.92
C ILE A 285 -1.61 31.62 5.98
N LEU A 286 -0.74 32.10 6.89
CA LEU A 286 -1.19 32.88 8.07
C LEU A 286 -2.06 34.08 7.69
N PHE A 287 -1.64 34.81 6.66
CA PHE A 287 -2.33 36.02 6.16
C PHE A 287 -3.13 35.77 4.86
N ARG A 288 -3.20 34.53 4.37
CA ARG A 288 -3.94 34.20 3.14
C ARG A 288 -5.34 33.68 3.45
N LYS A 289 -6.28 33.89 2.54
CA LYS A 289 -7.53 33.15 2.53
C LYS A 289 -7.20 31.69 2.20
N THR A 290 -7.72 30.74 2.96
CA THR A 290 -7.43 29.30 2.81
C THR A 290 -8.65 28.49 3.22
N ILE A 291 -8.75 27.27 2.72
CA ILE A 291 -9.74 26.29 3.17
C ILE A 291 -9.43 25.76 4.58
N ILE A 292 -8.18 25.86 5.02
CA ILE A 292 -7.73 25.32 6.31
C ILE A 292 -8.26 26.14 7.49
N HIS A 293 -8.71 25.44 8.50
CA HIS A 293 -9.07 26.02 9.81
C HIS A 293 -7.81 26.23 10.65
N LYS A 294 -7.16 27.39 10.47
CA LYS A 294 -5.87 27.73 11.10
C LYS A 294 -5.82 27.53 12.62
N PRO A 295 -6.82 27.99 13.41
CA PRO A 295 -6.82 27.73 14.86
C PRO A 295 -6.77 26.26 15.22
N TYR A 296 -7.48 25.41 14.47
CA TYR A 296 -7.47 23.97 14.72
C TYR A 296 -6.11 23.34 14.36
N LEU A 297 -5.52 23.75 13.24
CA LEU A 297 -4.17 23.31 12.87
C LEU A 297 -3.14 23.74 13.91
N MET A 298 -3.20 25.00 14.38
CA MET A 298 -2.31 25.50 15.42
C MET A 298 -2.44 24.68 16.72
N ALA A 299 -3.66 24.43 17.19
CA ALA A 299 -3.89 23.60 18.35
C ALA A 299 -3.37 22.16 18.17
N SER A 300 -3.57 21.56 16.99
CA SER A 300 -3.04 20.24 16.68
C SER A 300 -1.52 20.19 16.69
N LEU A 301 -0.86 21.21 16.16
CA LEU A 301 0.60 21.34 16.18
C LEU A 301 1.14 21.47 17.63
N LEU A 302 0.53 22.31 18.45
CA LEU A 302 0.92 22.50 19.84
C LEU A 302 0.76 21.20 20.66
N LEU A 303 -0.39 20.54 20.53
CA LEU A 303 -0.66 19.28 21.26
C LEU A 303 0.25 18.14 20.80
N SER A 304 0.56 18.06 19.51
CA SER A 304 1.51 17.06 18.99
C SER A 304 2.94 17.37 19.40
N SER A 305 3.38 18.63 19.37
CA SER A 305 4.76 19.02 19.75
C SER A 305 5.06 18.79 21.22
N THR A 306 4.05 18.90 22.08
CA THR A 306 4.15 18.65 23.54
C THR A 306 3.91 17.18 23.92
N ASN A 307 3.65 16.30 22.96
CA ASN A 307 3.28 14.89 23.19
C ASN A 307 2.01 14.66 24.02
N LEU A 308 1.19 15.69 24.25
CA LEU A 308 -0.08 15.54 24.96
C LEU A 308 -1.09 14.71 24.17
N ARG A 309 -1.09 14.87 22.84
CA ARG A 309 -1.94 14.09 21.94
C ARG A 309 -1.32 14.06 20.54
N SER A 310 -1.36 12.90 19.86
CA SER A 310 -0.93 12.80 18.47
C SER A 310 -2.01 13.29 17.50
N TYR A 311 -1.62 14.19 16.61
CA TYR A 311 -2.40 14.69 15.48
C TYR A 311 -1.64 14.55 14.15
N ASP A 312 -0.73 13.58 14.08
CA ASP A 312 0.21 13.42 12.98
C ASP A 312 -0.51 13.38 11.62
N TYR A 313 -1.56 12.56 11.51
CA TYR A 313 -2.40 12.50 10.30
C TYR A 313 -3.04 13.86 9.93
N PHE A 314 -3.48 14.64 10.92
CA PHE A 314 -4.03 15.98 10.69
C PHE A 314 -3.00 16.95 10.14
N ILE A 315 -1.79 16.89 10.70
CA ILE A 315 -0.67 17.77 10.33
C ILE A 315 -0.19 17.41 8.93
N GLU A 316 0.01 16.15 8.62
CA GLU A 316 0.37 15.69 7.27
C GLU A 316 -0.67 16.12 6.22
N THR A 317 -1.94 15.88 6.51
CA THR A 317 -3.03 16.26 5.61
C THR A 317 -3.06 17.78 5.39
N ALA A 318 -2.88 18.57 6.47
CA ALA A 318 -2.83 20.02 6.37
C ALA A 318 -1.64 20.49 5.52
N ILE A 319 -0.45 19.91 5.70
CA ILE A 319 0.74 20.24 4.91
C ILE A 319 0.47 19.97 3.42
N LYS A 320 -0.09 18.80 3.08
CA LYS A 320 -0.44 18.43 1.70
C LYS A 320 -1.42 19.43 1.09
N LEU A 321 -2.51 19.75 1.78
CA LEU A 321 -3.50 20.72 1.31
C LEU A 321 -2.93 22.11 1.13
N ILE A 322 -2.11 22.59 2.08
CA ILE A 322 -1.47 23.91 2.01
C ILE A 322 -0.49 23.97 0.82
N ASN A 323 0.27 22.91 0.61
CA ASN A 323 1.20 22.86 -0.52
C ASN A 323 0.43 22.89 -1.85
N ILE A 324 -0.70 22.21 -1.97
CA ILE A 324 -1.58 22.29 -3.15
C ILE A 324 -2.12 23.70 -3.32
N GLU A 325 -2.64 24.34 -2.27
CA GLU A 325 -3.16 25.70 -2.33
C GLU A 325 -2.10 26.77 -2.64
N THR A 326 -0.84 26.51 -2.31
CA THR A 326 0.27 27.47 -2.49
C THR A 326 1.17 27.15 -3.67
N SER A 327 0.94 26.03 -4.38
CA SER A 327 1.61 25.74 -5.65
C SER A 327 1.00 26.55 -6.77
N ASP A 328 1.83 27.28 -7.53
CA ASP A 328 1.39 28.14 -8.65
C ASP A 328 0.73 27.37 -9.81
N ILE A 329 0.67 26.06 -9.71
CA ILE A 329 0.14 25.14 -10.74
C ILE A 329 -1.41 25.15 -10.81
N PHE A 330 -2.11 25.64 -9.78
CA PHE A 330 -3.58 25.50 -9.69
C PHE A 330 -4.39 26.81 -9.69
N PHE A 331 -3.75 27.96 -9.80
CA PHE A 331 -4.47 29.23 -9.83
C PHE A 331 -4.15 30.06 -11.07
N ASP A 332 -4.66 29.62 -12.19
CA ASP A 332 -5.10 30.56 -13.21
C ASP A 332 -6.43 31.14 -12.71
N GLY A 333 -6.36 32.37 -12.27
CA GLY A 333 -7.29 33.28 -11.64
C GLY A 333 -8.81 33.16 -11.79
N SER A 334 -9.38 32.01 -11.96
CA SER A 334 -10.85 31.82 -11.93
C SER A 334 -11.34 31.60 -10.49
N PRO A 335 -12.22 32.46 -9.96
CA PRO A 335 -12.82 32.23 -8.65
C PRO A 335 -13.63 30.94 -8.69
N LEU A 336 -13.42 30.06 -7.72
CA LEU A 336 -14.34 28.95 -7.42
C LEU A 336 -15.70 29.59 -7.07
N THR A 337 -16.60 29.69 -8.06
CA THR A 337 -17.99 30.08 -7.91
C THR A 337 -18.78 29.00 -7.20
#